data_74ab25dd4f9e1b3c954a54b1745d2a63
#
_entry.id   74ab25dd4f9e1b3c954a54b1745d2a63
#
_cell.length_a   1.000
_cell.length_b   1.000
_cell.length_c   1.000
_cell.angle_alpha   90.00
_cell.angle_beta   90.00
_cell.angle_gamma   90.00
#
_symmetry.space_group_name_H-M   'P 1'
#
loop_
_entity.id
_entity.type
_entity.pdbx_description
1 polymer ?
#
loop_
_entity_poly.entity_id
_entity_poly.type
_entity_poly.pdbx_seq_one_letter_code
_entity_poly.pdbx_strand_id
1 'polypeptide(L)'
;MVPMDSEGTTCLYINEAIAMSLAFAPYIQVSSPPHTALAIIMSLISTALVLLVPLGLYLYMWSSTRSRSNDPASVLPTKWPILGMLPGLVANICNFHEYSYALLAGSGLNFNGDGPPGAGMRFFITCDPANIQHIFTTNYSNFPKGAEFAAIFDIMAGGFFTIDGELWRLRRMKFVGVISSPRFADRVAAHCHDKVKNHLLPLLARMASTSTSFDMQEVMARLMFDITAMTVFGVDPGFLSLDMPPIDASLAMDTVMEVGFLRHTMPASLWKTLRWLNIGPERRLHEANRVLRRFVVDTMERGKTNGGQYEDEEVVGDILSSYINDPDFADDDLLRATLINFMIAGRDTIGTTLPWIFYNLAQNPNIVSIIRNELSPIASHKVAHGMGAMVFEPEETKSLVYLRATLYETLRLYPPAHMERKTVVTDDIMPSGHEVHAGDAIFISLYSMGRMESLWGKDCLDFNPNRWLLEDSNKIKYVPSNKFLAFNSGPRMCPGKEIAVVQMKTIIAAVVWNFDLELVESQSIQPKLSCLLQMKNGLMMKLKKREA
;
A
#
# COMPACT_ATOMS: atom_id res chain seq x y z
N MET A 1 19.36 19.00 0.05
CA MET A 1 19.37 19.45 -1.34
C MET A 1 20.24 18.49 -2.13
N VAL A 2 19.64 17.52 -2.82
CA VAL A 2 20.34 16.59 -3.72
C VAL A 2 20.02 17.07 -5.14
N PRO A 3 20.99 17.17 -6.05
CA PRO A 3 20.74 17.61 -7.40
C PRO A 3 19.89 16.58 -8.16
N MET A 4 18.86 17.07 -8.83
CA MET A 4 17.95 16.29 -9.67
C MET A 4 18.61 16.00 -11.02
N ASP A 5 18.89 14.72 -11.29
CA ASP A 5 19.13 14.24 -12.65
C ASP A 5 17.79 14.00 -13.34
N SER A 6 17.39 14.97 -14.18
CA SER A 6 16.02 15.09 -14.71
C SER A 6 15.81 14.48 -16.11
N GLU A 7 16.73 13.73 -16.70
CA GLU A 7 16.64 13.40 -18.13
C GLU A 7 16.36 11.92 -18.49
N GLY A 8 16.48 10.98 -17.55
CA GLY A 8 16.44 9.56 -17.92
C GLY A 8 15.07 8.88 -17.88
N THR A 9 14.17 9.29 -17.00
CA THR A 9 13.02 8.46 -16.61
C THR A 9 11.70 8.88 -17.28
N THR A 10 11.54 10.14 -17.62
CA THR A 10 10.35 10.65 -18.33
C THR A 10 10.26 10.10 -19.77
N CYS A 11 11.42 9.80 -20.38
CA CYS A 11 11.50 9.26 -21.74
C CYS A 11 11.00 7.81 -21.86
N LEU A 12 11.14 6.97 -20.83
CA LEU A 12 10.77 5.55 -20.93
C LEU A 12 9.25 5.32 -20.91
N TYR A 13 8.51 6.03 -20.06
CA TYR A 13 7.04 5.86 -20.00
C TYR A 13 6.31 6.57 -21.14
N ILE A 14 6.85 7.70 -21.62
CA ILE A 14 6.32 8.36 -22.82
C ILE A 14 6.63 7.51 -24.06
N ASN A 15 7.80 6.88 -24.13
CA ASN A 15 8.16 5.96 -25.20
C ASN A 15 7.31 4.66 -25.16
N GLU A 16 6.96 4.14 -24.00
CA GLU A 16 6.02 3.01 -23.90
C GLU A 16 4.59 3.42 -24.31
N ALA A 17 4.13 4.62 -23.93
CA ALA A 17 2.83 5.13 -24.38
C ALA A 17 2.82 5.45 -25.88
N ILE A 18 3.90 5.98 -26.44
CA ILE A 18 4.07 6.21 -27.88
C ILE A 18 4.28 4.89 -28.63
N ALA A 19 5.03 3.94 -28.08
CA ALA A 19 5.18 2.59 -28.65
C ALA A 19 3.87 1.81 -28.61
N MET A 20 3.04 1.99 -27.58
CA MET A 20 1.67 1.47 -27.55
C MET A 20 0.78 2.09 -28.63
N SER A 21 0.89 3.40 -28.91
CA SER A 21 0.14 4.05 -30.00
C SER A 21 0.60 3.60 -31.39
N LEU A 22 1.88 3.34 -31.58
CA LEU A 22 2.44 2.90 -32.87
C LEU A 22 2.21 1.42 -33.15
N ALA A 23 2.01 0.58 -32.13
CA ALA A 23 1.67 -0.84 -32.27
C ALA A 23 0.24 -1.07 -32.81
N PHE A 24 -0.61 -0.04 -32.84
CA PHE A 24 -1.98 -0.14 -33.35
C PHE A 24 -2.13 0.15 -34.85
N ALA A 25 -1.09 0.54 -35.58
CA ALA A 25 -1.18 0.93 -36.97
C ALA A 25 -1.39 -0.22 -38.01
N PRO A 26 -1.07 -1.51 -37.79
CA PRO A 26 -1.11 -2.50 -38.89
C PRO A 26 -2.33 -3.44 -38.92
N TYR A 27 -3.39 -3.26 -38.13
CA TYR A 27 -4.50 -4.24 -38.10
C TYR A 27 -5.86 -3.68 -38.55
N ILE A 28 -5.90 -3.00 -39.72
CA ILE A 28 -7.18 -2.76 -40.42
C ILE A 28 -7.03 -3.25 -41.86
N GLN A 29 -7.36 -4.52 -42.10
CA GLN A 29 -7.68 -4.99 -43.43
C GLN A 29 -9.11 -4.60 -43.80
N VAL A 30 -9.22 -3.64 -44.72
CA VAL A 30 -10.49 -3.17 -45.28
C VAL A 30 -10.78 -3.93 -46.58
N SER A 31 -11.91 -4.67 -46.59
CA SER A 31 -12.49 -5.17 -47.84
C SER A 31 -13.88 -4.52 -48.05
N SER A 32 -13.95 -3.73 -49.16
CA SER A 32 -15.10 -3.35 -50.01
C SER A 32 -15.87 -2.02 -49.79
N PRO A 33 -16.65 -1.50 -50.79
CA PRO A 33 -16.59 -0.15 -51.34
C PRO A 33 -17.77 0.76 -50.88
N PRO A 34 -18.06 1.89 -51.36
CA PRO A 34 -17.51 3.24 -51.52
C PRO A 34 -17.88 4.26 -50.39
N HIS A 35 -17.89 3.85 -49.13
CA HIS A 35 -17.88 4.80 -47.98
C HIS A 35 -16.45 5.16 -47.55
N THR A 36 -15.48 4.93 -48.42
CA THR A 36 -14.03 4.93 -48.10
C THR A 36 -13.46 6.30 -47.84
N ALA A 37 -13.94 7.36 -48.47
CA ALA A 37 -13.39 8.71 -48.29
C ALA A 37 -13.69 9.25 -46.87
N LEU A 38 -14.90 9.09 -46.37
CA LEU A 38 -15.29 9.54 -45.03
C LEU A 38 -14.61 8.76 -43.92
N ALA A 39 -14.48 7.44 -44.08
CA ALA A 39 -13.76 6.56 -43.15
C ALA A 39 -12.26 6.85 -43.13
N ILE A 40 -11.66 7.12 -44.30
CA ILE A 40 -10.25 7.51 -44.40
C ILE A 40 -10.03 8.90 -43.76
N ILE A 41 -10.91 9.86 -44.01
CA ILE A 41 -10.85 11.21 -43.40
C ILE A 41 -11.02 11.11 -41.89
N MET A 42 -11.98 10.33 -41.39
CA MET A 42 -12.16 10.11 -39.95
C MET A 42 -10.99 9.38 -39.31
N SER A 43 -10.40 8.39 -40.00
CA SER A 43 -9.17 7.72 -39.55
C SER A 43 -7.98 8.67 -39.53
N LEU A 44 -7.80 9.52 -40.52
CA LEU A 44 -6.74 10.53 -40.58
C LEU A 44 -6.93 11.61 -39.49
N ILE A 45 -8.15 12.06 -39.26
CA ILE A 45 -8.47 13.02 -38.19
C ILE A 45 -8.23 12.39 -36.82
N SER A 46 -8.66 11.15 -36.59
CA SER A 46 -8.42 10.46 -35.32
C SER A 46 -6.92 10.20 -35.11
N THR A 47 -6.18 9.81 -36.16
CA THR A 47 -4.73 9.63 -36.08
C THR A 47 -4.00 10.95 -35.83
N ALA A 48 -4.43 12.03 -36.51
CA ALA A 48 -3.88 13.36 -36.28
C ALA A 48 -4.16 13.85 -34.85
N LEU A 49 -5.37 13.65 -34.31
CA LEU A 49 -5.70 14.01 -32.93
C LEU A 49 -4.90 13.17 -31.93
N VAL A 50 -4.72 11.89 -32.16
CA VAL A 50 -3.92 10.98 -31.32
C VAL A 50 -2.44 11.36 -31.32
N LEU A 51 -1.91 11.94 -32.41
CA LEU A 51 -0.51 12.36 -32.49
C LEU A 51 -0.30 13.83 -32.10
N LEU A 52 -1.19 14.73 -32.51
CA LEU A 52 -1.03 16.17 -32.28
C LEU A 52 -1.39 16.61 -30.87
N VAL A 53 -2.36 15.95 -30.23
CA VAL A 53 -2.72 16.28 -28.84
C VAL A 53 -1.60 15.91 -27.86
N PRO A 54 -1.01 14.69 -27.89
CA PRO A 54 0.15 14.38 -27.06
C PRO A 54 1.37 15.22 -27.38
N LEU A 55 1.62 15.52 -28.67
CA LEU A 55 2.73 16.39 -29.07
C LEU A 55 2.53 17.82 -28.57
N GLY A 56 1.32 18.36 -28.69
CA GLY A 56 0.98 19.69 -28.16
C GLY A 56 1.10 19.74 -26.64
N LEU A 57 0.65 18.71 -25.94
CA LEU A 57 0.83 18.55 -24.49
C LEU A 57 2.31 18.42 -24.11
N TYR A 58 3.09 17.64 -24.85
CA TYR A 58 4.52 17.51 -24.65
C TYR A 58 5.26 18.83 -24.85
N LEU A 59 5.02 19.54 -25.95
CA LEU A 59 5.63 20.85 -26.23
C LEU A 59 5.25 21.91 -25.20
N TYR A 60 4.00 21.88 -24.74
CA TYR A 60 3.55 22.76 -23.66
C TYR A 60 4.20 22.41 -22.33
N MET A 61 4.25 21.14 -21.96
CA MET A 61 4.91 20.66 -20.75
C MET A 61 6.41 21.03 -20.78
N TRP A 62 7.07 20.83 -21.91
CA TRP A 62 8.47 21.19 -22.10
C TRP A 62 8.71 22.70 -21.99
N SER A 63 7.82 23.54 -22.55
CA SER A 63 7.89 25.00 -22.42
C SER A 63 7.61 25.47 -20.99
N SER A 64 6.67 24.83 -20.30
CA SER A 64 6.28 25.13 -18.91
C SER A 64 7.37 24.74 -17.91
N THR A 65 8.09 23.64 -18.13
CA THR A 65 9.21 23.23 -17.26
C THR A 65 10.42 24.15 -17.38
N ARG A 66 10.62 24.81 -18.52
CA ARG A 66 11.69 25.80 -18.72
C ARG A 66 11.43 27.15 -18.05
N SER A 67 10.18 27.48 -17.74
CA SER A 67 9.78 28.78 -17.16
C SER A 67 9.62 28.76 -15.63
N ARG A 68 9.91 27.66 -14.96
CA ARG A 68 9.73 27.57 -13.49
C ARG A 68 10.85 28.27 -12.74
N SER A 69 10.52 29.46 -12.23
CA SER A 69 11.21 30.07 -11.09
C SER A 69 10.93 29.25 -9.82
N ASN A 70 11.86 29.29 -8.84
CA ASN A 70 11.76 28.61 -7.54
C ASN A 70 10.67 29.19 -6.60
N ASP A 71 9.54 29.63 -7.12
CA ASP A 71 8.45 30.23 -6.36
C ASP A 71 7.46 29.13 -5.91
N PRO A 72 7.18 28.97 -4.60
CA PRO A 72 6.19 28.01 -4.08
C PRO A 72 4.80 28.12 -4.71
N ALA A 73 4.41 29.31 -5.15
CA ALA A 73 3.16 29.54 -5.89
C ALA A 73 3.09 28.80 -7.23
N SER A 74 4.23 28.32 -7.77
CA SER A 74 4.29 27.59 -9.03
C SER A 74 3.88 26.11 -8.93
N VAL A 75 3.63 25.56 -7.71
CA VAL A 75 3.23 24.17 -7.50
C VAL A 75 1.74 23.95 -7.78
N LEU A 76 0.91 25.00 -7.68
CA LEU A 76 -0.52 24.87 -7.93
C LEU A 76 -0.79 24.56 -9.41
N PRO A 77 -1.58 23.51 -9.73
CA PRO A 77 -1.83 23.12 -11.10
C PRO A 77 -2.66 24.16 -11.83
N THR A 78 -2.26 24.51 -13.06
CA THR A 78 -3.07 25.37 -13.93
C THR A 78 -4.35 24.66 -14.32
N LYS A 79 -5.49 25.32 -14.15
CA LYS A 79 -6.79 24.81 -14.60
C LYS A 79 -6.98 25.14 -16.09
N TRP A 80 -7.05 24.09 -16.90
CA TRP A 80 -7.28 24.19 -18.34
C TRP A 80 -8.78 24.22 -18.68
N PRO A 81 -9.24 24.96 -19.69
CA PRO A 81 -10.67 25.10 -19.99
C PRO A 81 -11.40 23.78 -20.27
N ILE A 82 -10.74 22.83 -20.94
CA ILE A 82 -11.33 21.53 -21.33
C ILE A 82 -10.79 20.38 -20.49
N LEU A 83 -9.53 20.42 -20.11
CA LEU A 83 -8.84 19.30 -19.45
C LEU A 83 -8.82 19.44 -17.93
N GLY A 84 -9.32 20.55 -17.38
CA GLY A 84 -9.23 20.81 -15.94
C GLY A 84 -7.77 20.78 -15.45
N MET A 85 -7.50 20.10 -14.38
CA MET A 85 -6.15 19.96 -13.80
C MET A 85 -5.43 18.66 -14.22
N LEU A 86 -6.05 17.86 -15.10
CA LEU A 86 -5.50 16.58 -15.55
C LEU A 86 -4.08 16.69 -16.14
N PRO A 87 -3.73 17.73 -16.96
CA PRO A 87 -2.36 17.88 -17.46
C PRO A 87 -1.32 18.02 -16.35
N GLY A 88 -1.63 18.75 -15.28
CA GLY A 88 -0.76 18.91 -14.12
C GLY A 88 -0.54 17.59 -13.38
N LEU A 89 -1.58 16.77 -13.23
CA LEU A 89 -1.49 15.45 -12.64
C LEU A 89 -0.63 14.51 -13.50
N VAL A 90 -0.88 14.45 -14.81
CA VAL A 90 -0.13 13.58 -15.74
C VAL A 90 1.35 13.99 -15.77
N ALA A 91 1.66 15.28 -15.79
CA ALA A 91 3.03 15.76 -15.78
C ALA A 91 3.82 15.38 -14.52
N ASN A 92 3.14 15.20 -13.39
CA ASN A 92 3.75 14.91 -12.11
C ASN A 92 3.47 13.48 -11.62
N ILE A 93 2.88 12.62 -12.45
CA ILE A 93 2.48 11.27 -12.04
C ILE A 93 3.67 10.46 -11.54
N CYS A 94 4.84 10.57 -12.17
CA CYS A 94 6.04 9.84 -11.75
C CYS A 94 6.56 10.26 -10.37
N ASN A 95 6.23 11.48 -9.92
CA ASN A 95 6.57 12.03 -8.60
C ASN A 95 5.32 12.33 -7.78
N PHE A 96 4.27 11.54 -7.94
CA PHE A 96 2.95 11.77 -7.38
C PHE A 96 2.95 12.09 -5.87
N HIS A 97 3.75 11.36 -5.10
CA HIS A 97 3.80 11.51 -3.65
C HIS A 97 4.39 12.87 -3.24
N GLU A 98 5.54 13.25 -3.81
CA GLU A 98 6.19 14.55 -3.55
C GLU A 98 5.36 15.71 -4.10
N TYR A 99 4.74 15.53 -5.27
CA TYR A 99 3.84 16.51 -5.84
C TYR A 99 2.61 16.75 -4.94
N SER A 100 1.98 15.68 -4.44
CA SER A 100 0.85 15.79 -3.51
C SER A 100 1.24 16.45 -2.20
N TYR A 101 2.45 16.16 -1.67
CA TYR A 101 2.98 16.83 -0.49
C TYR A 101 3.19 18.33 -0.75
N ALA A 102 3.87 18.70 -1.83
CA ALA A 102 4.13 20.10 -2.17
C ALA A 102 2.83 20.88 -2.42
N LEU A 103 1.86 20.26 -3.11
CA LEU A 103 0.54 20.83 -3.35
C LEU A 103 -0.18 21.15 -2.04
N LEU A 104 -0.26 20.19 -1.11
CA LEU A 104 -0.94 20.38 0.17
C LEU A 104 -0.20 21.33 1.12
N ALA A 105 1.14 21.32 1.09
CA ALA A 105 1.94 22.28 1.84
C ALA A 105 1.72 23.72 1.35
N GLY A 106 1.64 23.92 0.04
CA GLY A 106 1.40 25.24 -0.57
C GLY A 106 -0.05 25.73 -0.50
N SER A 107 -1.03 24.83 -0.27
CA SER A 107 -2.46 25.16 -0.24
C SER A 107 -3.11 25.09 1.15
N GLY A 108 -2.31 25.08 2.23
CA GLY A 108 -2.84 25.09 3.59
C GLY A 108 -3.51 23.78 4.00
N LEU A 109 -2.90 22.63 3.65
CA LEU A 109 -3.34 21.25 3.95
C LEU A 109 -4.54 20.75 3.14
N ASN A 110 -5.15 21.60 2.29
CA ASN A 110 -6.42 21.32 1.61
C ASN A 110 -6.38 21.82 0.19
N PHE A 111 -6.95 21.06 -0.75
CA PHE A 111 -7.00 21.48 -2.14
C PHE A 111 -8.24 20.91 -2.86
N ASN A 112 -9.02 21.77 -3.55
CA ASN A 112 -10.09 21.36 -4.45
C ASN A 112 -9.56 21.26 -5.88
N GLY A 113 -9.84 20.16 -6.56
CA GLY A 113 -9.43 19.92 -7.93
C GLY A 113 -10.56 19.44 -8.82
N ASP A 114 -10.44 19.81 -10.11
CA ASP A 114 -11.37 19.40 -11.15
C ASP A 114 -10.61 18.75 -12.31
N GLY A 115 -11.15 17.65 -12.81
CA GLY A 115 -10.76 17.09 -14.09
C GLY A 115 -11.56 17.70 -15.26
N PRO A 116 -11.60 17.01 -16.42
CA PRO A 116 -12.39 17.43 -17.56
C PRO A 116 -13.88 17.57 -17.23
N PRO A 117 -14.57 18.61 -17.73
CA PRO A 117 -16.01 18.75 -17.55
C PRO A 117 -16.76 17.49 -18.00
N GLY A 118 -17.70 17.02 -17.18
CA GLY A 118 -18.48 15.81 -17.48
C GLY A 118 -17.75 14.48 -17.24
N ALA A 119 -16.46 14.48 -16.87
CA ALA A 119 -15.71 13.27 -16.57
C ALA A 119 -15.96 12.71 -15.16
N GLY A 120 -16.73 13.40 -14.33
CA GLY A 120 -16.97 13.01 -12.93
C GLY A 120 -15.71 13.04 -12.05
N MET A 121 -14.74 13.89 -12.40
CA MET A 121 -13.44 14.01 -11.72
C MET A 121 -13.36 15.27 -10.87
N ARG A 122 -14.37 15.54 -10.04
CA ARG A 122 -14.22 16.54 -8.99
C ARG A 122 -13.70 15.85 -7.74
N PHE A 123 -12.70 16.47 -7.10
CA PHE A 123 -12.12 15.90 -5.91
C PHE A 123 -11.66 16.96 -4.92
N PHE A 124 -11.68 16.60 -3.66
CA PHE A 124 -11.07 17.35 -2.58
C PHE A 124 -9.95 16.48 -1.97
N ILE A 125 -8.73 17.00 -1.92
CA ILE A 125 -7.61 16.33 -1.24
C ILE A 125 -7.26 17.08 0.04
N THR A 126 -7.06 16.36 1.13
CA THR A 126 -6.78 16.92 2.46
C THR A 126 -5.78 16.08 3.26
N CYS A 127 -5.04 16.74 4.13
CA CYS A 127 -4.29 16.14 5.23
C CYS A 127 -4.53 16.91 6.55
N ASP A 128 -5.61 17.68 6.62
CA ASP A 128 -6.01 18.47 7.78
C ASP A 128 -6.71 17.60 8.84
N PRO A 129 -6.17 17.52 10.07
CA PRO A 129 -6.76 16.72 11.14
C PRO A 129 -8.22 17.07 11.47
N ALA A 130 -8.65 18.34 11.32
CA ALA A 130 -10.03 18.74 11.56
C ALA A 130 -10.97 18.14 10.51
N ASN A 131 -10.59 18.19 9.23
CA ASN A 131 -11.32 17.56 8.14
C ASN A 131 -11.35 16.03 8.30
N ILE A 132 -10.25 15.42 8.72
CA ILE A 132 -10.18 13.98 8.97
C ILE A 132 -11.11 13.57 10.11
N GLN A 133 -11.14 14.33 11.19
CA GLN A 133 -12.09 14.11 12.29
C GLN A 133 -13.54 14.17 11.78
N HIS A 134 -13.85 15.14 10.93
CA HIS A 134 -15.18 15.31 10.34
C HIS A 134 -15.54 14.10 9.45
N ILE A 135 -14.68 13.72 8.51
CA ILE A 135 -14.89 12.63 7.56
C ILE A 135 -15.02 11.27 8.24
N PHE A 136 -14.18 10.98 9.23
CA PHE A 136 -14.11 9.64 9.82
C PHE A 136 -14.97 9.46 11.07
N THR A 137 -15.43 10.55 11.70
CA THR A 137 -16.11 10.47 12.99
C THR A 137 -17.37 11.32 13.04
N THR A 138 -17.26 12.65 12.88
CA THR A 138 -18.38 13.57 13.14
C THR A 138 -19.51 13.42 12.14
N ASN A 139 -19.19 13.33 10.84
CA ASN A 139 -20.17 13.17 9.76
C ASN A 139 -19.88 11.92 8.91
N TYR A 140 -19.46 10.84 9.57
CA TYR A 140 -19.01 9.59 8.94
C TYR A 140 -19.98 9.05 7.87
N SER A 141 -21.29 9.16 8.11
CA SER A 141 -22.32 8.65 7.20
C SER A 141 -22.33 9.35 5.83
N ASN A 142 -21.86 10.60 5.75
CA ASN A 142 -21.77 11.37 4.52
C ASN A 142 -20.54 11.01 3.66
N PHE A 143 -19.59 10.25 4.22
CA PHE A 143 -18.32 9.91 3.56
C PHE A 143 -18.06 8.40 3.49
N PRO A 144 -18.94 7.61 2.83
CA PRO A 144 -18.67 6.20 2.56
C PRO A 144 -17.51 6.03 1.57
N LYS A 145 -17.07 4.79 1.36
CA LYS A 145 -16.15 4.45 0.26
C LYS A 145 -16.83 4.61 -1.10
N GLY A 146 -18.06 4.19 -1.20
CA GLY A 146 -18.91 4.37 -2.37
C GLY A 146 -18.72 3.32 -3.47
N ALA A 147 -19.66 3.32 -4.42
CA ALA A 147 -19.71 2.34 -5.50
C ALA A 147 -18.49 2.41 -6.44
N GLU A 148 -17.92 3.60 -6.63
CA GLU A 148 -16.76 3.76 -7.50
C GLU A 148 -15.50 3.11 -6.89
N PHE A 149 -15.30 3.25 -5.57
CA PHE A 149 -14.24 2.54 -4.87
C PHE A 149 -14.41 1.01 -4.98
N ALA A 150 -15.64 0.51 -4.82
CA ALA A 150 -15.94 -0.91 -5.00
C ALA A 150 -15.65 -1.40 -6.43
N ALA A 151 -15.93 -0.56 -7.45
CA ALA A 151 -15.65 -0.88 -8.84
C ALA A 151 -14.13 -0.87 -9.16
N ILE A 152 -13.35 -0.03 -8.47
CA ILE A 152 -11.88 -0.01 -8.61
C ILE A 152 -11.27 -1.31 -8.10
N PHE A 153 -11.76 -1.84 -7.01
CA PHE A 153 -11.28 -3.08 -6.38
C PHE A 153 -12.26 -4.25 -6.56
N ASP A 154 -12.71 -4.46 -7.79
CA ASP A 154 -13.74 -5.44 -8.15
C ASP A 154 -13.42 -6.89 -7.79
N ILE A 155 -12.14 -7.28 -7.72
CA ILE A 155 -11.71 -8.61 -7.24
C ILE A 155 -12.07 -8.85 -5.76
N MET A 156 -12.22 -7.77 -5.00
CA MET A 156 -12.61 -7.79 -3.59
C MET A 156 -14.08 -7.42 -3.38
N ALA A 157 -14.88 -7.38 -4.46
CA ALA A 157 -16.26 -6.94 -4.41
C ALA A 157 -17.08 -7.76 -3.42
N GLY A 158 -17.89 -7.07 -2.62
CA GLY A 158 -18.69 -7.69 -1.56
C GLY A 158 -17.93 -7.98 -0.26
N GLY A 159 -16.61 -8.02 -0.25
CA GLY A 159 -15.83 -8.10 0.99
C GLY A 159 -15.96 -6.82 1.83
N PHE A 160 -15.71 -6.93 3.15
CA PHE A 160 -15.91 -5.80 4.07
C PHE A 160 -15.02 -4.57 3.78
N PHE A 161 -13.98 -4.71 2.96
CA PHE A 161 -13.14 -3.61 2.53
C PHE A 161 -13.82 -2.68 1.53
N THR A 162 -14.70 -3.23 0.66
CA THR A 162 -15.30 -2.49 -0.47
C THR A 162 -16.75 -2.07 -0.26
N ILE A 163 -17.41 -2.54 0.79
CA ILE A 163 -18.82 -2.27 1.08
C ILE A 163 -19.00 -1.21 2.15
N ASP A 164 -20.20 -0.63 2.22
CA ASP A 164 -20.61 0.40 3.16
C ASP A 164 -21.91 0.02 3.90
N GLY A 165 -22.34 0.88 4.80
CA GLY A 165 -23.64 0.80 5.50
C GLY A 165 -23.73 -0.37 6.46
N GLU A 166 -24.97 -0.89 6.62
CA GLU A 166 -25.29 -1.95 7.58
C GLU A 166 -24.61 -3.28 7.22
N LEU A 167 -24.53 -3.61 5.93
CA LEU A 167 -23.86 -4.83 5.47
C LEU A 167 -22.38 -4.83 5.87
N TRP A 168 -21.70 -3.68 5.72
CA TRP A 168 -20.35 -3.52 6.21
C TRP A 168 -20.25 -3.72 7.72
N ARG A 169 -21.17 -3.13 8.49
CA ARG A 169 -21.20 -3.23 9.95
C ARG A 169 -21.30 -4.69 10.41
N LEU A 170 -22.21 -5.45 9.80
CA LEU A 170 -22.42 -6.87 10.12
C LEU A 170 -21.19 -7.72 9.80
N ARG A 171 -20.63 -7.59 8.59
CA ARG A 171 -19.42 -8.35 8.18
C ARG A 171 -18.21 -7.97 9.01
N ARG A 172 -18.05 -6.67 9.32
CA ARG A 172 -16.97 -6.22 10.21
C ARG A 172 -17.10 -6.81 11.61
N MET A 173 -18.30 -6.83 12.16
CA MET A 173 -18.53 -7.38 13.50
C MET A 173 -18.16 -8.88 13.57
N LYS A 174 -18.54 -9.67 12.57
CA LYS A 174 -18.13 -11.07 12.45
C LYS A 174 -16.60 -11.20 12.41
N PHE A 175 -15.95 -10.43 11.57
CA PHE A 175 -14.48 -10.44 11.46
C PHE A 175 -13.79 -10.06 12.77
N VAL A 176 -14.24 -8.99 13.41
CA VAL A 176 -13.69 -8.56 14.71
C VAL A 176 -13.88 -9.65 15.76
N GLY A 177 -15.01 -10.37 15.75
CA GLY A 177 -15.23 -11.53 16.63
C GLY A 177 -14.16 -12.62 16.47
N VAL A 178 -13.76 -12.92 15.23
CA VAL A 178 -12.70 -13.89 14.94
C VAL A 178 -11.33 -13.42 15.45
N ILE A 179 -10.90 -12.23 15.01
CA ILE A 179 -9.53 -11.76 15.26
C ILE A 179 -9.29 -11.27 16.68
N SER A 180 -10.34 -10.93 17.43
CA SER A 180 -10.24 -10.53 18.84
C SER A 180 -10.17 -11.73 19.78
N SER A 181 -10.29 -12.95 19.26
CA SER A 181 -10.09 -14.15 20.05
C SER A 181 -8.63 -14.25 20.49
N PRO A 182 -8.32 -14.42 21.79
CA PRO A 182 -6.95 -14.63 22.26
C PRO A 182 -6.29 -15.83 21.55
N ARG A 183 -7.02 -16.93 21.36
CA ARG A 183 -6.53 -18.13 20.65
C ARG A 183 -6.10 -17.84 19.22
N PHE A 184 -6.85 -16.97 18.49
CA PHE A 184 -6.48 -16.55 17.15
C PHE A 184 -5.21 -15.69 17.16
N ALA A 185 -5.13 -14.72 18.06
CA ALA A 185 -3.97 -13.85 18.19
C ALA A 185 -2.69 -14.64 18.55
N ASP A 186 -2.79 -15.58 19.49
CA ASP A 186 -1.68 -16.46 19.92
C ASP A 186 -1.21 -17.35 18.76
N ARG A 187 -2.14 -17.89 17.97
CA ARG A 187 -1.79 -18.70 16.79
C ARG A 187 -1.07 -17.89 15.72
N VAL A 188 -1.57 -16.70 15.38
CA VAL A 188 -0.91 -15.82 14.41
C VAL A 188 0.49 -15.43 14.89
N ALA A 189 0.63 -15.17 16.18
CA ALA A 189 1.91 -14.87 16.80
C ALA A 189 2.86 -16.09 16.75
N ALA A 190 2.36 -17.30 17.02
CA ALA A 190 3.13 -18.54 16.90
C ALA A 190 3.58 -18.82 15.46
N HIS A 191 2.70 -18.64 14.46
CA HIS A 191 3.07 -18.76 13.04
C HIS A 191 4.19 -17.77 12.67
N CYS A 192 4.08 -16.52 13.12
CA CYS A 192 5.11 -15.51 12.90
C CYS A 192 6.44 -15.92 13.55
N HIS A 193 6.42 -16.30 14.83
CA HIS A 193 7.60 -16.74 15.56
C HIS A 193 8.29 -17.94 14.88
N ASP A 194 7.52 -18.95 14.50
CA ASP A 194 8.02 -20.15 13.84
C ASP A 194 8.66 -19.84 12.48
N LYS A 195 7.99 -19.05 11.65
CA LYS A 195 8.53 -18.61 10.35
C LYS A 195 9.80 -17.76 10.49
N VAL A 196 9.86 -16.89 11.49
CA VAL A 196 11.07 -16.12 11.78
C VAL A 196 12.21 -17.04 12.19
N LYS A 197 11.97 -17.98 13.12
CA LYS A 197 12.98 -18.88 13.68
C LYS A 197 13.51 -19.86 12.64
N ASN A 198 12.61 -20.56 11.95
CA ASN A 198 12.94 -21.74 11.17
C ASN A 198 13.18 -21.42 9.67
N HIS A 199 12.76 -20.25 9.18
CA HIS A 199 12.90 -19.89 7.76
C HIS A 199 13.64 -18.56 7.57
N LEU A 200 13.20 -17.44 8.20
CA LEU A 200 13.80 -16.15 7.97
C LEU A 200 15.26 -16.08 8.47
N LEU A 201 15.51 -16.39 9.73
CA LEU A 201 16.86 -16.27 10.29
C LEU A 201 17.87 -17.21 9.61
N PRO A 202 17.55 -18.48 9.29
CA PRO A 202 18.44 -19.33 8.49
C PRO A 202 18.74 -18.77 7.09
N LEU A 203 17.73 -18.22 6.39
CA LEU A 203 17.90 -17.58 5.10
C LEU A 203 18.86 -16.37 5.19
N LEU A 204 18.60 -15.47 6.14
CA LEU A 204 19.43 -14.29 6.36
C LEU A 204 20.86 -14.65 6.81
N ALA A 205 21.02 -15.68 7.64
CA ALA A 205 22.33 -16.16 8.06
C ALA A 205 23.14 -16.72 6.87
N ARG A 206 22.50 -17.42 5.93
CA ARG A 206 23.15 -17.87 4.70
C ARG A 206 23.56 -16.68 3.82
N MET A 207 22.69 -15.68 3.64
CA MET A 207 23.03 -14.48 2.89
C MET A 207 24.17 -13.70 3.53
N ALA A 208 24.19 -13.60 4.86
CA ALA A 208 25.28 -12.98 5.60
C ALA A 208 26.62 -13.74 5.45
N SER A 209 26.60 -15.09 5.51
CA SER A 209 27.81 -15.90 5.38
C SER A 209 28.44 -15.85 3.99
N THR A 210 27.63 -15.65 2.96
CA THR A 210 28.08 -15.51 1.56
C THR A 210 28.36 -14.07 1.16
N SER A 211 28.11 -13.09 2.05
CA SER A 211 28.18 -11.65 1.75
C SER A 211 27.37 -11.24 0.51
N THR A 212 26.31 -12.00 0.19
CA THR A 212 25.47 -11.77 -0.98
C THR A 212 24.52 -10.62 -0.71
N SER A 213 24.41 -9.69 -1.66
CA SER A 213 23.36 -8.66 -1.64
C SER A 213 22.03 -9.27 -2.07
N PHE A 214 20.95 -8.86 -1.43
CA PHE A 214 19.60 -9.37 -1.70
C PHE A 214 18.55 -8.26 -1.53
N ASP A 215 17.38 -8.46 -2.14
CA ASP A 215 16.26 -7.55 -1.97
C ASP A 215 15.49 -7.87 -0.68
N MET A 216 15.63 -6.99 0.33
CA MET A 216 14.91 -7.11 1.61
C MET A 216 13.39 -6.99 1.40
N GLN A 217 12.93 -6.20 0.43
CA GLN A 217 11.50 -6.06 0.13
C GLN A 217 10.92 -7.40 -0.34
N GLU A 218 11.61 -8.10 -1.22
CA GLU A 218 11.19 -9.42 -1.69
C GLU A 218 11.18 -10.45 -0.56
N VAL A 219 12.19 -10.46 0.31
CA VAL A 219 12.24 -11.37 1.47
C VAL A 219 11.08 -11.11 2.42
N MET A 220 10.78 -9.83 2.74
CA MET A 220 9.67 -9.49 3.64
C MET A 220 8.31 -9.78 3.00
N ALA A 221 8.15 -9.56 1.70
CA ALA A 221 6.93 -9.89 0.97
C ALA A 221 6.62 -11.40 1.02
N ARG A 222 7.65 -12.26 0.86
CA ARG A 222 7.53 -13.73 0.95
C ARG A 222 7.20 -14.19 2.35
N LEU A 223 7.92 -13.66 3.35
CA LEU A 223 7.64 -13.93 4.76
C LEU A 223 6.18 -13.65 5.11
N MET A 224 5.71 -12.46 4.73
CA MET A 224 4.33 -12.06 5.02
C MET A 224 3.31 -12.81 4.18
N PHE A 225 3.67 -13.26 2.98
CA PHE A 225 2.81 -14.12 2.18
C PHE A 225 2.55 -15.46 2.89
N ASP A 226 3.62 -16.12 3.34
CA ASP A 226 3.51 -17.40 4.05
C ASP A 226 2.71 -17.25 5.35
N ILE A 227 3.08 -16.29 6.22
CA ILE A 227 2.38 -16.07 7.50
C ILE A 227 0.90 -15.74 7.26
N THR A 228 0.58 -14.94 6.25
CA THR A 228 -0.81 -14.57 5.95
C THR A 228 -1.58 -15.77 5.40
N ALA A 229 -0.99 -16.60 4.52
CA ALA A 229 -1.65 -17.79 4.00
C ALA A 229 -1.92 -18.82 5.12
N MET A 230 -0.99 -19.00 6.06
CA MET A 230 -1.22 -19.81 7.25
C MET A 230 -2.37 -19.27 8.11
N THR A 231 -2.46 -17.95 8.24
CA THR A 231 -3.53 -17.30 9.01
C THR A 231 -4.90 -17.38 8.32
N VAL A 232 -4.92 -17.25 6.99
CA VAL A 232 -6.16 -17.16 6.19
C VAL A 232 -6.69 -18.56 5.83
N PHE A 233 -5.81 -19.48 5.44
CA PHE A 233 -6.18 -20.80 4.89
C PHE A 233 -5.75 -21.99 5.75
N GLY A 234 -4.98 -21.78 6.83
CA GLY A 234 -4.36 -22.86 7.60
C GLY A 234 -3.26 -23.61 6.84
N VAL A 235 -2.76 -23.06 5.74
CA VAL A 235 -1.78 -23.70 4.85
C VAL A 235 -0.52 -22.86 4.75
N ASP A 236 0.63 -23.50 4.96
CA ASP A 236 1.94 -22.90 4.68
C ASP A 236 2.34 -23.16 3.22
N PRO A 237 2.39 -22.14 2.35
CA PRO A 237 2.82 -22.33 0.97
C PRO A 237 4.34 -22.50 0.82
N GLY A 238 5.15 -22.13 1.83
CA GLY A 238 6.59 -22.33 1.85
C GLY A 238 7.38 -21.48 0.84
N PHE A 239 6.88 -20.30 0.50
CA PHE A 239 7.52 -19.41 -0.47
C PHE A 239 8.77 -18.72 0.07
N LEU A 240 8.89 -18.59 1.39
CA LEU A 240 10.14 -18.14 2.01
C LEU A 240 11.11 -19.33 2.12
N SER A 241 11.84 -19.58 1.05
CA SER A 241 12.79 -20.67 0.92
C SER A 241 14.14 -20.19 0.39
N LEU A 242 15.16 -21.03 0.47
CA LEU A 242 16.51 -20.70 -0.02
C LEU A 242 16.57 -20.50 -1.53
N ASP A 243 15.70 -21.15 -2.29
CA ASP A 243 15.67 -21.10 -3.75
C ASP A 243 14.80 -19.94 -4.26
N MET A 244 14.02 -19.32 -3.41
CA MET A 244 13.16 -18.17 -3.70
C MET A 244 12.41 -18.30 -5.05
N PRO A 245 11.56 -19.32 -5.25
CA PRO A 245 10.88 -19.55 -6.53
C PRO A 245 9.92 -18.39 -6.87
N PRO A 246 9.63 -18.09 -8.15
CA PRO A 246 8.65 -17.07 -8.51
C PRO A 246 7.28 -17.34 -7.89
N ILE A 247 6.61 -16.28 -7.45
CA ILE A 247 5.27 -16.35 -6.83
C ILE A 247 4.29 -15.55 -7.68
N ASP A 248 3.61 -16.23 -8.61
CA ASP A 248 2.66 -15.59 -9.52
C ASP A 248 1.54 -14.86 -8.77
N ALA A 249 1.05 -15.44 -7.66
CA ALA A 249 0.02 -14.81 -6.83
C ALA A 249 0.52 -13.51 -6.16
N SER A 250 1.79 -13.43 -5.75
CA SER A 250 2.39 -12.20 -5.22
C SER A 250 2.44 -11.09 -6.28
N LEU A 251 2.92 -11.41 -7.48
CA LEU A 251 2.96 -10.48 -8.61
C LEU A 251 1.55 -10.04 -9.04
N ALA A 252 0.58 -10.93 -8.96
CA ALA A 252 -0.80 -10.61 -9.25
C ALA A 252 -1.41 -9.65 -8.22
N MET A 253 -1.12 -9.82 -6.91
CA MET A 253 -1.53 -8.87 -5.86
C MET A 253 -0.93 -7.49 -6.10
N ASP A 254 0.36 -7.41 -6.42
CA ASP A 254 1.04 -6.16 -6.74
C ASP A 254 0.39 -5.47 -7.96
N THR A 255 0.03 -6.24 -9.00
CA THR A 255 -0.68 -5.73 -10.19
C THR A 255 -2.05 -5.15 -9.83
N VAL A 256 -2.80 -5.78 -8.93
CA VAL A 256 -4.10 -5.26 -8.44
C VAL A 256 -3.91 -3.89 -7.79
N MET A 257 -2.88 -3.70 -6.97
CA MET A 257 -2.60 -2.43 -6.30
C MET A 257 -2.10 -1.34 -7.27
N GLU A 258 -1.27 -1.70 -8.26
CA GLU A 258 -0.82 -0.77 -9.30
C GLU A 258 -1.97 -0.28 -10.18
N VAL A 259 -2.77 -1.21 -10.71
CA VAL A 259 -3.89 -0.84 -11.59
C VAL A 259 -4.99 -0.15 -10.78
N GLY A 260 -5.21 -0.54 -9.52
CA GLY A 260 -6.08 0.16 -8.60
C GLY A 260 -5.68 1.64 -8.45
N PHE A 261 -4.40 1.93 -8.29
CA PHE A 261 -3.89 3.31 -8.24
C PHE A 261 -4.18 4.07 -9.56
N LEU A 262 -3.90 3.47 -10.70
CA LEU A 262 -4.19 4.09 -12.00
C LEU A 262 -5.69 4.40 -12.17
N ARG A 263 -6.58 3.49 -11.76
CA ARG A 263 -8.03 3.73 -11.78
C ARG A 263 -8.48 4.89 -10.90
N HIS A 264 -7.74 5.20 -9.82
CA HIS A 264 -8.00 6.38 -8.99
C HIS A 264 -7.59 7.69 -9.66
N THR A 265 -6.62 7.65 -10.57
CA THR A 265 -6.01 8.84 -11.21
C THR A 265 -6.56 9.16 -12.59
N MET A 266 -7.43 8.31 -13.16
CA MET A 266 -8.01 8.50 -14.49
C MET A 266 -9.54 8.51 -14.46
N PRO A 267 -10.20 9.14 -15.47
CA PRO A 267 -11.65 9.11 -15.60
C PRO A 267 -12.21 7.68 -15.60
N ALA A 268 -13.31 7.46 -14.88
CA ALA A 268 -13.96 6.14 -14.84
C ALA A 268 -14.37 5.62 -16.23
N SER A 269 -14.82 6.51 -17.11
CA SER A 269 -15.15 6.17 -18.50
C SER A 269 -13.94 5.59 -19.27
N LEU A 270 -12.75 6.14 -19.03
CA LEU A 270 -11.52 5.72 -19.72
C LEU A 270 -11.13 4.29 -19.30
N TRP A 271 -10.93 4.03 -17.98
CA TRP A 271 -10.52 2.70 -17.57
C TRP A 271 -11.60 1.63 -17.82
N LYS A 272 -12.90 1.99 -17.75
CA LYS A 272 -14.00 1.08 -18.14
C LYS A 272 -13.94 0.73 -19.62
N THR A 273 -13.60 1.68 -20.50
CA THR A 273 -13.38 1.44 -21.94
C THR A 273 -12.18 0.53 -22.17
N LEU A 274 -11.03 0.80 -21.52
CA LEU A 274 -9.84 -0.05 -21.60
C LEU A 274 -10.15 -1.48 -21.13
N ARG A 275 -10.96 -1.62 -20.08
CA ARG A 275 -11.44 -2.91 -19.57
C ARG A 275 -12.31 -3.65 -20.58
N TRP A 276 -13.28 -2.95 -21.19
CA TRP A 276 -14.14 -3.54 -22.22
C TRP A 276 -13.35 -4.02 -23.44
N LEU A 277 -12.33 -3.25 -23.85
CA LEU A 277 -11.41 -3.61 -24.91
C LEU A 277 -10.36 -4.67 -24.50
N ASN A 278 -10.22 -4.93 -23.22
CA ASN A 278 -9.19 -5.82 -22.62
C ASN A 278 -7.77 -5.46 -23.05
N ILE A 279 -7.39 -4.17 -22.94
CA ILE A 279 -6.07 -3.64 -23.34
C ILE A 279 -5.36 -2.92 -22.21
N GLY A 280 -4.04 -2.76 -22.34
CA GLY A 280 -3.20 -2.00 -21.42
C GLY A 280 -3.24 -2.52 -19.98
N PRO A 281 -3.34 -1.63 -18.97
CA PRO A 281 -3.38 -2.01 -17.56
C PRO A 281 -4.53 -2.95 -17.21
N GLU A 282 -5.69 -2.80 -17.87
CA GLU A 282 -6.87 -3.62 -17.62
C GLU A 282 -6.70 -5.08 -18.07
N ARG A 283 -5.96 -5.32 -19.14
CA ARG A 283 -5.58 -6.68 -19.55
C ARG A 283 -4.68 -7.33 -18.49
N ARG A 284 -3.66 -6.61 -18.02
CA ARG A 284 -2.78 -7.09 -16.93
C ARG A 284 -3.58 -7.44 -15.68
N LEU A 285 -4.54 -6.59 -15.31
CA LEU A 285 -5.42 -6.83 -14.17
C LEU A 285 -6.33 -8.06 -14.40
N HIS A 286 -6.87 -8.24 -15.60
CA HIS A 286 -7.67 -9.42 -15.93
C HIS A 286 -6.87 -10.71 -15.73
N GLU A 287 -5.62 -10.74 -16.21
CA GLU A 287 -4.71 -11.88 -16.02
C GLU A 287 -4.36 -12.09 -14.53
N ALA A 288 -4.05 -11.02 -13.79
CA ALA A 288 -3.79 -11.07 -12.36
C ALA A 288 -4.99 -11.60 -11.55
N ASN A 289 -6.20 -11.14 -11.86
CA ASN A 289 -7.42 -11.62 -11.22
C ASN A 289 -7.64 -13.12 -11.44
N ARG A 290 -7.30 -13.63 -12.64
CA ARG A 290 -7.39 -15.06 -12.94
C ARG A 290 -6.39 -15.87 -12.13
N VAL A 291 -5.16 -15.38 -11.98
CA VAL A 291 -4.11 -16.01 -11.16
C VAL A 291 -4.54 -16.06 -9.68
N LEU A 292 -5.03 -14.94 -9.14
CA LEU A 292 -5.46 -14.87 -7.74
C LEU A 292 -6.66 -15.76 -7.45
N ARG A 293 -7.66 -15.80 -8.34
CA ARG A 293 -8.81 -16.69 -8.18
C ARG A 293 -8.39 -18.15 -8.15
N ARG A 294 -7.47 -18.56 -9.04
CA ARG A 294 -6.91 -19.93 -9.05
C ARG A 294 -6.17 -20.22 -7.76
N PHE A 295 -5.25 -19.32 -7.35
CA PHE A 295 -4.49 -19.49 -6.11
C PHE A 295 -5.40 -19.69 -4.90
N VAL A 296 -6.47 -18.88 -4.78
CA VAL A 296 -7.41 -19.00 -3.66
C VAL A 296 -8.15 -20.33 -3.70
N VAL A 297 -8.64 -20.78 -4.86
CA VAL A 297 -9.33 -22.08 -5.00
C VAL A 297 -8.40 -23.23 -4.61
N ASP A 298 -7.20 -23.27 -5.20
CA ASP A 298 -6.22 -24.34 -4.93
C ASP A 298 -5.81 -24.37 -3.44
N THR A 299 -5.69 -23.20 -2.81
CA THR A 299 -5.29 -23.12 -1.39
C THR A 299 -6.45 -23.44 -0.46
N MET A 300 -7.69 -23.05 -0.80
CA MET A 300 -8.90 -23.46 -0.07
C MET A 300 -9.08 -24.99 -0.07
N GLU A 301 -8.86 -25.64 -1.20
CA GLU A 301 -8.95 -27.11 -1.29
C GLU A 301 -7.92 -27.79 -0.38
N ARG A 302 -6.68 -27.30 -0.36
CA ARG A 302 -5.64 -27.78 0.55
C ARG A 302 -6.01 -27.55 2.03
N GLY A 303 -6.56 -26.36 2.34
CA GLY A 303 -7.00 -26.02 3.70
C GLY A 303 -8.12 -26.94 4.18
N LYS A 304 -9.11 -27.23 3.32
CA LYS A 304 -10.19 -28.18 3.62
C LYS A 304 -9.66 -29.59 3.92
N THR A 305 -8.69 -30.05 3.15
CA THR A 305 -8.09 -31.38 3.32
C THR A 305 -7.29 -31.48 4.63
N ASN A 306 -6.57 -30.43 5.01
CA ASN A 306 -5.80 -30.38 6.24
C ASN A 306 -6.68 -30.18 7.49
N GLY A 307 -7.76 -29.40 7.37
CA GLY A 307 -8.72 -29.14 8.47
C GLY A 307 -9.52 -30.37 8.91
N GLY A 308 -9.69 -31.38 8.03
CA GLY A 308 -10.32 -32.64 8.39
C GLY A 308 -9.55 -33.55 9.35
N GLN A 309 -8.32 -33.18 9.74
CA GLN A 309 -7.53 -33.86 10.75
C GLN A 309 -7.73 -33.33 12.19
N TYR A 310 -8.48 -32.22 12.34
CA TYR A 310 -8.77 -31.63 13.65
C TYR A 310 -10.23 -31.93 14.01
N GLU A 311 -10.47 -33.14 14.57
CA GLU A 311 -11.81 -33.57 15.05
C GLU A 311 -12.25 -32.88 16.36
N ASP A 312 -11.42 -32.05 16.97
CA ASP A 312 -11.77 -31.28 18.16
C ASP A 312 -12.52 -29.99 17.80
N GLU A 313 -13.81 -29.92 18.05
CA GLU A 313 -14.71 -28.75 17.87
C GLU A 313 -14.26 -27.47 18.61
N GLU A 314 -13.22 -27.51 19.43
CA GLU A 314 -12.68 -26.38 20.20
C GLU A 314 -11.56 -25.57 19.49
N VAL A 315 -11.09 -26.02 18.34
CA VAL A 315 -9.98 -25.35 17.65
C VAL A 315 -10.51 -24.27 16.71
N VAL A 316 -10.60 -23.03 17.17
CA VAL A 316 -10.74 -21.87 16.27
C VAL A 316 -9.55 -21.90 15.32
N GLY A 317 -9.79 -22.37 14.09
CA GLY A 317 -8.78 -22.57 13.07
C GLY A 317 -8.26 -21.24 12.50
N ASP A 318 -8.07 -21.26 11.24
CA ASP A 318 -7.79 -20.12 10.35
C ASP A 318 -9.07 -19.35 10.02
N ILE A 319 -8.93 -18.30 9.23
CA ILE A 319 -10.06 -17.48 8.78
C ILE A 319 -11.01 -18.30 7.89
N LEU A 320 -10.49 -19.17 7.00
CA LEU A 320 -11.31 -20.02 6.13
C LEU A 320 -12.24 -20.91 6.95
N SER A 321 -11.71 -21.59 7.97
CA SER A 321 -12.50 -22.45 8.87
C SER A 321 -13.64 -21.69 9.56
N SER A 322 -13.43 -20.42 9.89
CA SER A 322 -14.43 -19.56 10.54
C SER A 322 -15.56 -19.11 9.59
N TYR A 323 -15.32 -19.15 8.27
CA TYR A 323 -16.27 -18.61 7.27
C TYR A 323 -16.90 -19.67 6.35
N ILE A 324 -16.26 -20.83 6.20
CA ILE A 324 -16.65 -21.82 5.19
C ILE A 324 -18.05 -22.40 5.43
N ASN A 325 -18.48 -22.49 6.68
CA ASN A 325 -19.79 -23.00 7.08
C ASN A 325 -20.76 -21.85 7.48
N ASP A 326 -20.36 -20.60 7.33
CA ASP A 326 -21.22 -19.46 7.65
C ASP A 326 -22.23 -19.21 6.52
N PRO A 327 -23.57 -19.26 6.78
CA PRO A 327 -24.60 -19.05 5.77
C PRO A 327 -24.47 -17.71 5.03
N ASP A 328 -23.93 -16.67 5.65
CA ASP A 328 -23.72 -15.36 5.02
C ASP A 328 -22.62 -15.38 3.95
N PHE A 329 -21.82 -16.44 3.90
CA PHE A 329 -20.73 -16.68 2.95
C PHE A 329 -20.94 -17.94 2.10
N ALA A 330 -22.18 -18.41 1.99
CA ALA A 330 -22.54 -19.57 1.15
C ALA A 330 -22.28 -19.32 -0.35
N ASP A 331 -22.19 -18.05 -0.78
CA ASP A 331 -21.74 -17.68 -2.12
C ASP A 331 -20.20 -17.84 -2.20
N ASP A 332 -19.77 -18.78 -3.00
CA ASP A 332 -18.37 -19.09 -3.25
C ASP A 332 -17.56 -17.88 -3.75
N ASP A 333 -18.16 -17.02 -4.59
CA ASP A 333 -17.46 -15.84 -5.10
C ASP A 333 -17.27 -14.78 -4.00
N LEU A 334 -18.23 -14.64 -3.11
CA LEU A 334 -18.12 -13.79 -1.93
C LEU A 334 -17.06 -14.31 -0.96
N LEU A 335 -17.05 -15.61 -0.69
CA LEU A 335 -16.03 -16.22 0.18
C LEU A 335 -14.63 -16.00 -0.40
N ARG A 336 -14.42 -16.28 -1.69
CA ARG A 336 -13.13 -16.06 -2.38
C ARG A 336 -12.71 -14.59 -2.32
N ALA A 337 -13.61 -13.65 -2.63
CA ALA A 337 -13.34 -12.22 -2.54
C ALA A 337 -12.96 -11.81 -1.11
N THR A 338 -13.59 -12.39 -0.09
CA THR A 338 -13.29 -12.13 1.31
C THR A 338 -11.91 -12.66 1.70
N LEU A 339 -11.54 -13.85 1.26
CA LEU A 339 -10.20 -14.41 1.51
C LEU A 339 -9.10 -13.60 0.81
N ILE A 340 -9.35 -13.13 -0.42
CA ILE A 340 -8.44 -12.19 -1.11
C ILE A 340 -8.28 -10.89 -0.30
N ASN A 341 -9.36 -10.33 0.26
CA ASN A 341 -9.27 -9.16 1.14
C ASN A 341 -8.31 -9.40 2.32
N PHE A 342 -8.40 -10.57 2.96
CA PHE A 342 -7.54 -10.90 4.09
C PHE A 342 -6.08 -11.13 3.68
N MET A 343 -5.86 -11.76 2.52
CA MET A 343 -4.52 -11.93 1.98
C MET A 343 -3.85 -10.57 1.72
N ILE A 344 -4.55 -9.64 1.08
CA ILE A 344 -4.05 -8.29 0.81
C ILE A 344 -3.81 -7.54 2.13
N ALA A 345 -4.76 -7.59 3.07
CA ALA A 345 -4.63 -6.88 4.35
C ALA A 345 -3.44 -7.36 5.18
N GLY A 346 -3.20 -8.67 5.26
CA GLY A 346 -2.13 -9.24 6.08
C GLY A 346 -0.76 -9.20 5.40
N ARG A 347 -0.68 -9.54 4.12
CA ARG A 347 0.59 -9.59 3.38
C ARG A 347 1.10 -8.21 3.02
N ASP A 348 0.25 -7.37 2.41
CA ASP A 348 0.72 -6.18 1.72
C ASP A 348 1.10 -5.05 2.67
N THR A 349 0.35 -4.86 3.76
CA THR A 349 0.60 -3.73 4.66
C THR A 349 1.88 -3.91 5.48
N ILE A 350 2.08 -5.07 6.07
CA ILE A 350 3.29 -5.39 6.85
C ILE A 350 4.48 -5.57 5.91
N GLY A 351 4.31 -6.29 4.80
CA GLY A 351 5.34 -6.51 3.79
C GLY A 351 5.86 -5.21 3.16
N THR A 352 5.02 -4.17 3.09
CA THR A 352 5.43 -2.83 2.66
C THR A 352 6.12 -2.04 3.79
N THR A 353 5.68 -2.18 5.05
CA THR A 353 6.25 -1.42 6.18
C THR A 353 7.65 -1.89 6.56
N LEU A 354 7.89 -3.20 6.56
CA LEU A 354 9.16 -3.80 7.01
C LEU A 354 10.40 -3.32 6.19
N PRO A 355 10.36 -3.24 4.86
CA PRO A 355 11.49 -2.68 4.10
C PRO A 355 11.81 -1.24 4.50
N TRP A 356 10.79 -0.39 4.69
CA TRP A 356 11.00 1.00 5.09
C TRP A 356 11.64 1.13 6.48
N ILE A 357 11.25 0.27 7.44
CA ILE A 357 11.90 0.30 8.76
C ILE A 357 13.36 -0.16 8.66
N PHE A 358 13.68 -1.21 7.90
CA PHE A 358 15.05 -1.66 7.70
C PHE A 358 15.90 -0.63 6.96
N TYR A 359 15.33 0.08 5.97
CA TYR A 359 15.96 1.21 5.33
C TYR A 359 16.34 2.31 6.33
N ASN A 360 15.40 2.73 7.17
CA ASN A 360 15.64 3.75 8.17
C ASN A 360 16.66 3.28 9.24
N LEU A 361 16.58 2.03 9.68
CA LEU A 361 17.51 1.48 10.67
C LEU A 361 18.94 1.39 10.14
N ALA A 362 19.10 0.99 8.88
CA ALA A 362 20.44 0.94 8.26
C ALA A 362 21.10 2.32 8.13
N GLN A 363 20.30 3.39 8.00
CA GLN A 363 20.81 4.76 7.99
C GLN A 363 21.03 5.36 9.39
N ASN A 364 20.46 4.75 10.43
CA ASN A 364 20.46 5.29 11.78
C ASN A 364 21.03 4.28 12.81
N PRO A 365 22.36 4.00 12.80
CA PRO A 365 22.98 3.02 13.71
C PRO A 365 22.73 3.31 15.20
N ASN A 366 22.59 4.57 15.56
CA ASN A 366 22.29 4.98 16.95
C ASN A 366 20.92 4.45 17.40
N ILE A 367 19.91 4.49 16.52
CA ILE A 367 18.58 3.96 16.81
C ILE A 367 18.66 2.44 16.97
N VAL A 368 19.44 1.76 16.12
CA VAL A 368 19.69 0.32 16.23
C VAL A 368 20.31 -0.02 17.59
N SER A 369 21.29 0.77 18.05
CA SER A 369 21.95 0.58 19.35
C SER A 369 20.97 0.71 20.52
N ILE A 370 20.05 1.69 20.47
CA ILE A 370 19.04 1.87 21.52
C ILE A 370 18.07 0.67 21.54
N ILE A 371 17.62 0.20 20.36
CA ILE A 371 16.75 -1.00 20.26
C ILE A 371 17.47 -2.23 20.82
N ARG A 372 18.75 -2.41 20.52
CA ARG A 372 19.57 -3.51 21.07
C ARG A 372 19.71 -3.42 22.57
N ASN A 373 19.90 -2.24 23.12
CA ASN A 373 19.92 -2.04 24.58
C ASN A 373 18.56 -2.37 25.22
N GLU A 374 17.45 -2.07 24.56
CA GLU A 374 16.11 -2.45 25.03
C GLU A 374 15.89 -3.97 24.97
N LEU A 375 16.49 -4.67 24.00
CA LEU A 375 16.43 -6.13 23.84
C LEU A 375 17.39 -6.89 24.76
N SER A 376 18.50 -6.27 25.19
CA SER A 376 19.62 -6.91 25.89
C SER A 376 19.20 -7.67 27.16
N PRO A 377 18.32 -7.17 28.05
CA PRO A 377 17.91 -7.92 29.23
C PRO A 377 17.21 -9.24 28.89
N ILE A 378 16.38 -9.24 27.86
CA ILE A 378 15.64 -10.42 27.39
C ILE A 378 16.61 -11.41 26.75
N ALA A 379 17.50 -10.93 25.91
CA ALA A 379 18.48 -11.75 25.21
C ALA A 379 19.48 -12.40 26.18
N SER A 380 19.99 -11.67 27.19
CA SER A 380 20.91 -12.21 28.19
C SER A 380 20.29 -13.37 28.96
N HIS A 381 19.00 -13.28 29.29
CA HIS A 381 18.29 -14.38 29.93
C HIS A 381 18.21 -15.63 29.03
N LYS A 382 17.99 -15.45 27.72
CA LYS A 382 17.92 -16.55 26.74
C LYS A 382 19.28 -17.20 26.47
N VAL A 383 20.36 -16.40 26.36
CA VAL A 383 21.73 -16.92 26.17
C VAL A 383 22.15 -17.82 27.32
N ALA A 384 21.82 -17.47 28.56
CA ALA A 384 22.11 -18.31 29.73
C ALA A 384 21.48 -19.72 29.64
N HIS A 385 20.48 -19.92 28.77
CA HIS A 385 19.81 -21.18 28.51
C HIS A 385 20.25 -21.90 27.22
N GLY A 386 21.35 -21.42 26.57
CA GLY A 386 22.02 -22.14 25.46
C GLY A 386 21.29 -22.06 24.11
N MET A 387 20.51 -21.00 23.86
CA MET A 387 19.81 -20.83 22.58
C MET A 387 20.76 -20.31 21.48
N GLY A 388 20.61 -20.80 20.25
CA GLY A 388 21.33 -20.40 19.05
C GLY A 388 20.87 -19.02 18.50
N ALA A 389 20.42 -18.93 17.24
CA ALA A 389 19.90 -17.68 16.70
C ALA A 389 18.71 -17.17 17.55
N MET A 390 18.73 -15.87 17.90
CA MET A 390 17.82 -15.29 18.88
C MET A 390 16.50 -14.90 18.22
N VAL A 391 15.40 -15.44 18.72
CA VAL A 391 14.03 -15.00 18.42
C VAL A 391 13.35 -14.57 19.70
N PHE A 392 12.52 -13.54 19.63
CA PHE A 392 11.82 -12.98 20.78
C PHE A 392 10.36 -13.42 20.74
N GLU A 393 9.86 -13.91 21.87
CA GLU A 393 8.47 -14.30 22.01
C GLU A 393 7.54 -13.07 21.91
N PRO A 394 6.31 -13.23 21.43
CA PRO A 394 5.35 -12.13 21.33
C PRO A 394 5.17 -11.37 22.65
N GLU A 395 5.11 -12.07 23.77
CA GLU A 395 4.98 -11.48 25.11
C GLU A 395 6.19 -10.61 25.48
N GLU A 396 7.39 -11.07 25.16
CA GLU A 396 8.63 -10.33 25.40
C GLU A 396 8.67 -9.02 24.59
N THR A 397 8.13 -9.04 23.37
CA THR A 397 8.10 -7.86 22.52
C THR A 397 7.08 -6.79 22.96
N LYS A 398 6.09 -7.14 23.80
CA LYS A 398 5.09 -6.19 24.30
C LYS A 398 5.73 -5.03 25.06
N SER A 399 6.75 -5.30 25.87
CA SER A 399 7.45 -4.32 26.72
C SER A 399 8.38 -3.38 25.95
N LEU A 400 8.71 -3.68 24.67
CA LEU A 400 9.66 -2.91 23.87
C LEU A 400 9.02 -1.59 23.40
N VAL A 401 9.24 -0.51 24.16
CA VAL A 401 8.62 0.80 23.95
C VAL A 401 9.34 1.58 22.86
N TYR A 402 10.67 1.58 22.87
CA TYR A 402 11.46 2.30 21.86
C TYR A 402 11.33 1.66 20.48
N LEU A 403 11.28 0.33 20.40
CA LEU A 403 10.98 -0.38 19.17
C LEU A 403 9.58 -0.02 18.63
N ARG A 404 8.57 0.10 19.51
CA ARG A 404 7.23 0.57 19.11
C ARG A 404 7.27 2.02 18.60
N ALA A 405 8.03 2.91 19.26
CA ALA A 405 8.22 4.28 18.82
C ALA A 405 8.86 4.35 17.42
N THR A 406 9.88 3.54 17.18
CA THR A 406 10.57 3.41 15.90
C THR A 406 9.62 2.92 14.79
N LEU A 407 8.76 1.96 15.10
CA LEU A 407 7.73 1.48 14.18
C LEU A 407 6.71 2.57 13.84
N TYR A 408 6.24 3.32 14.84
CA TYR A 408 5.27 4.39 14.61
C TYR A 408 5.87 5.55 13.80
N GLU A 409 7.14 5.86 13.99
CA GLU A 409 7.85 6.85 13.18
C GLU A 409 8.01 6.40 11.72
N THR A 410 8.27 5.11 11.50
CA THR A 410 8.27 4.54 10.16
C THR A 410 6.89 4.68 9.52
N LEU A 411 5.81 4.29 10.21
CA LEU A 411 4.44 4.40 9.72
C LEU A 411 3.99 5.85 9.48
N ARG A 412 4.56 6.82 10.20
CA ARG A 412 4.30 8.24 9.97
C ARG A 412 4.88 8.70 8.63
N LEU A 413 6.15 8.40 8.38
CA LEU A 413 6.85 8.80 7.16
C LEU A 413 6.48 7.92 5.97
N TYR A 414 6.29 6.63 6.19
CA TYR A 414 6.07 5.63 5.14
C TYR A 414 4.82 4.80 5.42
N PRO A 415 3.62 5.42 5.44
CA PRO A 415 2.38 4.69 5.66
C PRO A 415 2.13 3.72 4.50
N PRO A 416 1.89 2.42 4.75
CA PRO A 416 1.69 1.44 3.68
C PRO A 416 0.54 1.81 2.75
N ALA A 417 -0.62 2.20 3.28
CA ALA A 417 -1.68 2.86 2.52
C ALA A 417 -1.45 4.37 2.60
N HIS A 418 -0.82 4.93 1.58
CA HIS A 418 -0.39 6.34 1.58
C HIS A 418 -1.52 7.33 1.31
N MET A 419 -2.66 6.84 0.81
CA MET A 419 -3.85 7.63 0.48
C MET A 419 -5.12 6.83 0.75
N GLU A 420 -6.12 7.47 1.32
CA GLU A 420 -7.47 6.93 1.52
C GLU A 420 -8.45 7.67 0.62
N ARG A 421 -9.49 6.98 0.10
CA ARG A 421 -10.55 7.59 -0.71
C ARG A 421 -11.91 7.43 -0.06
N LYS A 422 -12.72 8.50 -0.13
CA LYS A 422 -14.14 8.56 0.24
C LYS A 422 -14.97 9.18 -0.88
N THR A 423 -16.28 9.05 -0.79
CA THR A 423 -17.23 9.69 -1.70
C THR A 423 -18.20 10.52 -0.89
N VAL A 424 -18.52 11.72 -1.34
CA VAL A 424 -19.52 12.60 -0.71
C VAL A 424 -20.92 12.15 -1.11
N VAL A 425 -21.82 11.94 -0.13
CA VAL A 425 -23.21 11.56 -0.40
C VAL A 425 -24.10 12.78 -0.59
N THR A 426 -23.97 13.79 0.28
CA THR A 426 -24.70 15.05 0.23
C THR A 426 -23.75 16.22 0.37
N ASP A 427 -24.10 17.36 -0.23
CA ASP A 427 -23.31 18.58 -0.12
C ASP A 427 -22.97 18.90 1.35
N ASP A 428 -21.74 19.33 1.57
CA ASP A 428 -21.21 19.60 2.91
C ASP A 428 -20.15 20.71 2.87
N ILE A 429 -19.90 21.34 4.01
CA ILE A 429 -18.82 22.29 4.20
C ILE A 429 -17.83 21.69 5.19
N MET A 430 -16.61 21.50 4.73
CA MET A 430 -15.54 20.97 5.55
C MET A 430 -15.16 21.93 6.67
N PRO A 431 -14.66 21.47 7.83
CA PRO A 431 -14.16 22.36 8.91
C PRO A 431 -13.15 23.42 8.45
N SER A 432 -12.42 23.13 7.37
CA SER A 432 -11.51 24.08 6.72
C SER A 432 -12.19 25.14 5.86
N GLY A 433 -13.53 25.15 5.79
CA GLY A 433 -14.34 26.10 4.99
C GLY A 433 -14.49 25.72 3.52
N HIS A 434 -13.91 24.60 3.05
CA HIS A 434 -14.05 24.14 1.67
C HIS A 434 -15.40 23.46 1.46
N GLU A 435 -16.09 23.82 0.38
CA GLU A 435 -17.32 23.16 -0.06
C GLU A 435 -16.99 21.87 -0.82
N VAL A 436 -17.75 20.82 -0.51
CA VAL A 436 -17.74 19.54 -1.22
C VAL A 436 -19.16 19.17 -1.61
N HIS A 437 -19.34 18.57 -2.77
CA HIS A 437 -20.67 18.29 -3.31
C HIS A 437 -20.91 16.79 -3.48
N ALA A 438 -22.17 16.41 -3.52
CA ALA A 438 -22.58 15.03 -3.76
C ALA A 438 -21.89 14.45 -5.00
N GLY A 439 -21.28 13.28 -4.85
CA GLY A 439 -20.50 12.59 -5.88
C GLY A 439 -19.02 12.97 -5.94
N ASP A 440 -18.56 13.98 -5.21
CA ASP A 440 -17.14 14.33 -5.16
C ASP A 440 -16.31 13.22 -4.52
N ALA A 441 -15.11 13.02 -5.05
CA ALA A 441 -14.11 12.14 -4.43
C ALA A 441 -13.31 12.92 -3.38
N ILE A 442 -13.23 12.39 -2.18
CA ILE A 442 -12.34 12.88 -1.14
C ILE A 442 -11.09 12.01 -1.10
N PHE A 443 -9.93 12.62 -1.19
CA PHE A 443 -8.64 11.96 -0.98
C PHE A 443 -7.99 12.47 0.30
N ILE A 444 -7.61 11.55 1.17
CA ILE A 444 -6.86 11.86 2.39
C ILE A 444 -5.42 11.39 2.19
N SER A 445 -4.46 12.32 2.14
CA SER A 445 -3.05 12.00 1.92
C SER A 445 -2.34 11.74 3.24
N LEU A 446 -2.17 10.46 3.59
CA LEU A 446 -1.42 10.05 4.77
C LEU A 446 0.08 10.35 4.59
N TYR A 447 0.59 10.20 3.35
CA TYR A 447 1.98 10.53 3.01
C TYR A 447 2.31 11.99 3.31
N SER A 448 1.47 12.90 2.82
CA SER A 448 1.64 14.33 3.06
C SER A 448 1.44 14.68 4.53
N MET A 449 0.39 14.13 5.17
CA MET A 449 0.11 14.36 6.59
C MET A 449 1.32 14.06 7.47
N GLY A 450 2.00 12.94 7.23
CA GLY A 450 3.17 12.54 7.99
C GLY A 450 4.36 13.51 7.87
N ARG A 451 4.37 14.41 6.88
CA ARG A 451 5.47 15.31 6.53
C ARG A 451 5.17 16.79 6.75
N MET A 452 3.98 17.16 7.22
CA MET A 452 3.59 18.56 7.42
C MET A 452 4.23 19.15 8.67
N GLU A 453 4.97 20.26 8.49
CA GLU A 453 5.59 20.99 9.60
C GLU A 453 4.57 21.50 10.61
N SER A 454 3.42 21.99 10.15
CA SER A 454 2.32 22.45 10.99
C SER A 454 1.75 21.35 11.93
N LEU A 455 1.93 20.07 11.56
CA LEU A 455 1.47 18.93 12.35
C LEU A 455 2.57 18.33 13.24
N TRP A 456 3.81 18.27 12.73
CA TRP A 456 4.87 17.47 13.36
C TRP A 456 6.09 18.29 13.81
N GLY A 457 6.10 19.61 13.54
CA GLY A 457 7.22 20.49 13.88
C GLY A 457 8.28 20.57 12.77
N LYS A 458 9.30 21.38 12.98
CA LYS A 458 10.34 21.67 11.98
C LYS A 458 11.15 20.46 11.56
N ASP A 459 11.25 19.46 12.43
CA ASP A 459 11.90 18.16 12.20
C ASP A 459 10.97 17.10 11.60
N CYS A 460 9.88 17.53 10.95
CA CYS A 460 8.84 16.64 10.42
C CYS A 460 9.36 15.66 9.34
N LEU A 461 10.46 15.99 8.66
CA LEU A 461 11.08 15.12 7.66
C LEU A 461 12.14 14.18 8.26
N ASP A 462 12.57 14.41 9.48
CA ASP A 462 13.57 13.60 10.15
C ASP A 462 12.96 12.32 10.72
N PHE A 463 13.71 11.22 10.68
CA PHE A 463 13.34 9.97 11.31
C PHE A 463 13.73 10.01 12.80
N ASN A 464 12.77 10.39 13.65
CA ASN A 464 12.99 10.62 15.07
C ASN A 464 12.00 9.86 15.96
N PRO A 465 12.32 8.63 16.40
CA PRO A 465 11.45 7.84 17.27
C PRO A 465 11.11 8.51 18.61
N ASN A 466 11.97 9.42 19.11
CA ASN A 466 11.71 10.12 20.37
C ASN A 466 10.44 11.00 20.35
N ARG A 467 9.98 11.37 19.16
CA ARG A 467 8.69 12.07 18.94
C ARG A 467 7.50 11.35 19.57
N TRP A 468 7.59 10.02 19.68
CA TRP A 468 6.55 9.13 20.19
C TRP A 468 6.69 8.79 21.67
N LEU A 469 7.69 9.34 22.35
CA LEU A 469 7.93 9.10 23.77
C LEU A 469 7.45 10.28 24.61
N LEU A 470 6.97 9.99 25.81
CA LEU A 470 6.75 11.02 26.81
C LEU A 470 8.11 11.40 27.42
N GLU A 471 8.31 12.70 27.63
CA GLU A 471 9.48 13.20 28.33
C GLU A 471 9.60 12.52 29.71
N ASP A 472 10.80 12.13 30.08
CA ASP A 472 11.15 11.51 31.37
C ASP A 472 10.43 10.18 31.69
N SER A 473 9.81 9.54 30.69
CA SER A 473 9.14 8.25 30.91
C SER A 473 9.35 7.29 29.72
N ASN A 474 9.53 6.01 30.03
CA ASN A 474 9.56 4.95 29.02
C ASN A 474 8.11 4.54 28.63
N LYS A 475 7.32 5.52 28.12
CA LYS A 475 5.93 5.32 27.70
C LYS A 475 5.66 5.98 26.35
N ILE A 476 4.80 5.35 25.56
CA ILE A 476 4.35 5.92 24.29
C ILE A 476 3.42 7.11 24.56
N LYS A 477 3.71 8.22 23.90
CA LYS A 477 2.87 9.42 23.86
C LYS A 477 1.61 9.12 23.05
N TYR A 478 0.46 9.47 23.57
CA TYR A 478 -0.79 9.39 22.82
C TYR A 478 -0.82 10.44 21.70
N VAL A 479 -1.07 9.98 20.48
CA VAL A 479 -1.32 10.81 19.30
C VAL A 479 -2.69 10.45 18.75
N PRO A 480 -3.62 11.42 18.58
CA PRO A 480 -4.96 11.16 18.07
C PRO A 480 -4.94 10.53 16.66
N SER A 481 -5.90 9.66 16.38
CA SER A 481 -5.96 8.95 15.10
C SER A 481 -6.23 9.87 13.90
N ASN A 482 -6.85 11.02 14.09
CA ASN A 482 -7.01 12.04 13.04
C ASN A 482 -5.71 12.79 12.70
N LYS A 483 -4.66 12.64 13.50
CA LYS A 483 -3.30 13.16 13.23
C LYS A 483 -2.32 12.05 12.84
N PHE A 484 -2.54 10.80 13.29
CA PHE A 484 -1.75 9.63 12.93
C PHE A 484 -2.68 8.53 12.40
N LEU A 485 -2.90 8.54 11.09
CA LEU A 485 -3.95 7.76 10.42
C LEU A 485 -3.44 6.39 9.89
N ALA A 486 -2.24 5.95 10.25
CA ALA A 486 -1.64 4.70 9.73
C ALA A 486 -2.53 3.45 9.96
N PHE A 487 -3.36 3.45 11.00
CA PHE A 487 -4.34 2.40 11.28
C PHE A 487 -5.79 2.85 11.08
N ASN A 488 -6.00 3.92 10.30
CA ASN A 488 -7.28 4.55 10.07
C ASN A 488 -7.92 5.14 11.34
N SER A 489 -9.13 5.71 11.24
CA SER A 489 -9.84 6.38 12.34
C SER A 489 -11.33 6.03 12.34
N GLY A 490 -12.01 6.31 13.45
CA GLY A 490 -13.43 6.11 13.62
C GLY A 490 -13.88 4.66 13.44
N PRO A 491 -15.11 4.40 12.95
CA PRO A 491 -15.65 3.05 12.79
C PRO A 491 -14.81 2.15 11.87
N ARG A 492 -14.05 2.75 10.95
CA ARG A 492 -13.19 2.04 9.97
C ARG A 492 -11.76 1.80 10.46
N MET A 493 -11.45 2.05 11.74
CA MET A 493 -10.14 1.75 12.33
C MET A 493 -9.70 0.31 12.04
N CYS A 494 -8.41 0.12 11.78
CA CYS A 494 -7.84 -1.21 11.47
C CYS A 494 -8.09 -2.21 12.62
N PRO A 495 -8.80 -3.29 12.37
CA PRO A 495 -9.05 -4.29 13.41
C PRO A 495 -7.82 -5.16 13.72
N GLY A 496 -6.89 -5.30 12.74
CA GLY A 496 -5.66 -6.07 12.90
C GLY A 496 -4.47 -5.32 13.50
N LYS A 497 -4.67 -4.10 14.02
CA LYS A 497 -3.58 -3.23 14.50
C LYS A 497 -2.64 -3.93 15.49
N GLU A 498 -3.17 -4.52 16.54
CA GLU A 498 -2.33 -5.13 17.58
C GLU A 498 -1.60 -6.38 17.07
N ILE A 499 -2.26 -7.20 16.23
CA ILE A 499 -1.64 -8.35 15.57
C ILE A 499 -0.47 -7.90 14.69
N ALA A 500 -0.69 -6.88 13.85
CA ALA A 500 0.34 -6.34 12.97
C ALA A 500 1.54 -5.76 13.74
N VAL A 501 1.28 -5.04 14.83
CA VAL A 501 2.35 -4.47 15.68
C VAL A 501 3.18 -5.58 16.32
N VAL A 502 2.56 -6.65 16.82
CA VAL A 502 3.26 -7.79 17.41
C VAL A 502 4.12 -8.48 16.36
N GLN A 503 3.57 -8.82 15.19
CA GLN A 503 4.32 -9.44 14.09
C GLN A 503 5.55 -8.60 13.68
N MET A 504 5.35 -7.31 13.42
CA MET A 504 6.44 -6.43 13.02
C MET A 504 7.52 -6.33 14.10
N LYS A 505 7.14 -6.20 15.38
CA LYS A 505 8.12 -6.14 16.48
C LYS A 505 8.92 -7.44 16.60
N THR A 506 8.29 -8.60 16.48
CA THR A 506 8.95 -9.91 16.50
C THR A 506 9.98 -10.03 15.37
N ILE A 507 9.60 -9.65 14.14
CA ILE A 507 10.48 -9.70 12.97
C ILE A 507 11.65 -8.73 13.12
N ILE A 508 11.37 -7.48 13.47
CA ILE A 508 12.40 -6.42 13.58
C ILE A 508 13.39 -6.78 14.72
N ALA A 509 12.89 -7.17 15.89
CA ALA A 509 13.73 -7.55 17.01
C ALA A 509 14.68 -8.70 16.66
N ALA A 510 14.18 -9.74 15.99
CA ALA A 510 14.97 -10.87 15.57
C ALA A 510 16.06 -10.48 14.56
N VAL A 511 15.72 -9.68 13.54
CA VAL A 511 16.69 -9.25 12.52
C VAL A 511 17.75 -8.32 13.13
N VAL A 512 17.34 -7.29 13.86
CA VAL A 512 18.24 -6.29 14.44
C VAL A 512 19.16 -6.90 15.49
N TRP A 513 18.71 -7.88 16.23
CA TRP A 513 19.56 -8.54 17.23
C TRP A 513 20.63 -9.42 16.61
N ASN A 514 20.29 -10.21 15.59
CA ASN A 514 21.18 -11.21 15.00
C ASN A 514 22.10 -10.65 13.91
N PHE A 515 21.78 -9.50 13.29
CA PHE A 515 22.51 -8.99 12.12
C PHE A 515 22.77 -7.49 12.21
N ASP A 516 23.90 -7.05 11.64
CA ASP A 516 24.16 -5.68 11.26
C ASP A 516 23.63 -5.46 9.84
N LEU A 517 22.99 -4.30 9.63
CA LEU A 517 22.27 -3.94 8.42
C LEU A 517 23.13 -2.98 7.59
N GLU A 518 23.38 -3.31 6.32
CA GLU A 518 24.13 -2.45 5.40
C GLU A 518 23.34 -2.25 4.10
N LEU A 519 23.15 -0.99 3.69
CA LEU A 519 22.59 -0.67 2.39
C LEU A 519 23.63 -0.89 1.29
N VAL A 520 23.20 -1.42 0.16
CA VAL A 520 24.04 -1.41 -1.05
C VAL A 520 24.12 0.03 -1.56
N GLU A 521 25.32 0.50 -1.84
CA GLU A 521 25.56 1.85 -2.35
C GLU A 521 24.90 2.07 -3.71
N SER A 522 24.64 3.34 -4.03
CA SER A 522 24.16 3.79 -5.36
C SER A 522 22.77 3.25 -5.79
N GLN A 523 21.95 2.73 -4.86
CA GLN A 523 20.57 2.37 -5.17
C GLN A 523 19.64 3.59 -5.06
N SER A 524 18.64 3.65 -5.96
CA SER A 524 17.60 4.69 -5.92
C SER A 524 16.39 4.18 -5.15
N ILE A 525 16.12 4.80 -4.00
CA ILE A 525 14.96 4.49 -3.16
C ILE A 525 13.84 5.47 -3.47
N GLN A 526 12.83 4.99 -4.18
CA GLN A 526 11.67 5.77 -4.60
C GLN A 526 10.39 4.97 -4.39
N PRO A 527 9.28 5.62 -4.00
CA PRO A 527 7.98 4.96 -3.96
C PRO A 527 7.53 4.50 -5.35
N LYS A 528 6.89 3.35 -5.40
CA LYS A 528 6.23 2.82 -6.59
C LYS A 528 4.84 3.46 -6.76
N LEU A 529 4.38 3.63 -8.00
CA LEU A 529 3.00 4.07 -8.29
C LEU A 529 2.04 2.90 -8.07
N SER A 530 1.53 2.82 -6.86
CA SER A 530 0.65 1.76 -6.39
C SER A 530 -0.24 2.32 -5.27
N CYS A 531 -1.34 1.66 -4.93
CA CYS A 531 -2.12 1.98 -3.72
C CYS A 531 -1.34 1.74 -2.42
N LEU A 532 -0.22 1.02 -2.51
CA LEU A 532 0.71 0.75 -1.42
C LEU A 532 2.04 1.44 -1.65
N LEU A 533 2.64 1.94 -0.59
CA LEU A 533 3.91 2.67 -0.64
C LEU A 533 5.11 1.70 -0.71
N GLN A 534 5.11 0.78 -1.68
CA GLN A 534 6.24 -0.11 -1.97
C GLN A 534 7.41 0.68 -2.58
N MET A 535 8.62 0.16 -2.42
CA MET A 535 9.79 0.69 -3.12
C MET A 535 9.81 0.21 -4.58
N LYS A 536 10.05 1.14 -5.51
CA LYS A 536 9.99 0.87 -6.96
C LYS A 536 11.01 -0.18 -7.40
N ASN A 537 12.21 -0.12 -6.85
CA ASN A 537 13.35 -0.97 -7.23
C ASN A 537 13.74 -1.97 -6.12
N GLY A 538 12.85 -2.21 -5.14
CA GLY A 538 13.19 -3.00 -3.96
C GLY A 538 14.16 -2.30 -3.01
N LEU A 539 14.71 -3.06 -2.06
CA LEU A 539 15.68 -2.61 -1.08
C LEU A 539 16.88 -3.55 -1.05
N MET A 540 17.92 -3.23 -1.79
CA MET A 540 19.13 -4.04 -1.84
C MET A 540 19.97 -3.85 -0.56
N MET A 541 20.17 -4.92 0.18
CA MET A 541 20.90 -4.94 1.45
C MET A 541 21.96 -6.02 1.49
N LYS A 542 22.94 -5.82 2.36
CA LYS A 542 23.88 -6.83 2.85
C LYS A 542 23.73 -6.95 4.37
N LEU A 543 23.98 -8.13 4.87
CA LEU A 543 23.95 -8.38 6.31
C LEU A 543 25.30 -8.91 6.77
N LYS A 544 25.67 -8.57 8.01
CA LYS A 544 26.75 -9.22 8.74
C LYS A 544 26.19 -9.88 9.98
N LYS A 545 26.53 -11.14 10.18
CA LYS A 545 26.14 -11.84 11.41
C LYS A 545 26.85 -11.19 12.59
N ARG A 546 26.11 -10.85 13.63
CA ARG A 546 26.71 -10.37 14.88
C ARG A 546 27.28 -11.54 15.67
N GLU A 547 28.44 -11.32 16.25
CA GLU A 547 28.97 -12.15 17.32
C GLU A 547 28.25 -11.73 18.61
N ALA A 548 27.61 -12.69 19.27
CA ALA A 548 26.79 -12.47 20.46
C ALA A 548 27.63 -12.12 21.68
#